data_ecf54a7445a8e8a9c5bd45963d416790
#
_entry.id   ecf54a7445a8e8a9c5bd45963d416790
#
_cell.length_a   1.000
_cell.length_b   1.000
_cell.length_c   1.000
_cell.angle_alpha   90.00
_cell.angle_beta   90.00
_cell.angle_gamma   90.00
#
_symmetry.space_group_name_H-M   'P 1'
#
loop_
_entity.id
_entity.type
_entity.pdbx_description
1 polymer ?
#
loop_
_entity_poly.entity_id
_entity_poly.type
_entity_poly.pdbx_seq_one_letter_code
_entity_poly.pdbx_strand_id
1 'polypeptide(L)'
;MASYTMEEFVGDGVLKDLLPTLIAEGWDNVPTLKMMNSKDMDSMKMSQRQKDALELRSYLHDRFLMQYGERLEASRVALPELLNSSTTVLSSQFGMKRGHIARFIDRTLACGIAMPPSSALPLRKRTTSSLSKYGDASEAMSSNFPRRMQSFVSMNQDLKSQYTVSASFGVKGERTFKGIVAFAPAEPRCCGLVRPPPELDNVAPYSMIESISIQKLTPEYKTGMESLVKLKTRPMKASELWHDRPTVLLCLRRPGCVMCRAEAHQIYARKLIFDALGFQLIAVLHEQIDSEVKKIWPCYWGGIVVLDKSKGFFKALGGGKLLKDQFVTGFLCNPRAIANYKHAKAMGVENNFKGEGEIKGGLFIIGSGKSGIAYQFMQRNFGDWAPINEVLEICRGMQKQASDQEAES
;
A
#
# COMPACT_ATOMS: atom_id res chain seq x y z
N MET A 1 -7.20 -18.74 2.92
CA MET A 1 -6.42 -18.92 1.68
C MET A 1 -5.81 -20.31 1.77
N ALA A 2 -5.87 -21.12 0.71
CA ALA A 2 -5.04 -22.29 0.67
C ALA A 2 -3.58 -21.79 0.70
N SER A 3 -2.86 -22.11 1.76
CA SER A 3 -1.43 -21.84 1.84
C SER A 3 -0.76 -22.84 0.91
N TYR A 4 -0.22 -22.38 -0.20
CA TYR A 4 0.65 -23.21 -1.03
C TYR A 4 1.88 -23.61 -0.22
N THR A 5 2.20 -24.89 -0.22
CA THR A 5 3.52 -25.32 0.26
C THR A 5 4.60 -24.85 -0.71
N MET A 6 5.86 -24.90 -0.29
CA MET A 6 6.98 -24.55 -1.18
C MET A 6 7.02 -25.44 -2.41
N GLU A 7 6.73 -26.74 -2.22
CA GLU A 7 6.67 -27.73 -3.29
C GLU A 7 5.56 -27.40 -4.30
N GLU A 8 4.37 -27.05 -3.82
CA GLU A 8 3.24 -26.66 -4.69
C GLU A 8 3.51 -25.36 -5.44
N PHE A 9 4.22 -24.42 -4.80
CA PHE A 9 4.57 -23.15 -5.44
C PHE A 9 5.64 -23.34 -6.51
N VAL A 10 6.70 -24.09 -6.21
CA VAL A 10 7.81 -24.39 -7.11
C VAL A 10 7.38 -25.34 -8.23
N GLY A 11 6.47 -26.28 -7.95
CA GLY A 11 5.96 -27.28 -8.90
C GLY A 11 7.09 -28.15 -9.51
N ASP A 12 6.82 -28.74 -10.66
CA ASP A 12 7.79 -29.57 -11.37
C ASP A 12 8.66 -28.80 -12.40
N GLY A 13 8.71 -27.45 -12.25
CA GLY A 13 9.45 -26.56 -13.15
C GLY A 13 10.94 -26.42 -12.81
N VAL A 14 11.57 -25.40 -13.44
CA VAL A 14 13.03 -25.15 -13.32
C VAL A 14 13.48 -24.70 -11.92
N LEU A 15 12.55 -24.38 -11.03
CA LEU A 15 12.84 -24.03 -9.64
C LEU A 15 12.97 -25.25 -8.74
N LYS A 16 12.52 -26.43 -9.18
CA LYS A 16 12.51 -27.66 -8.37
C LYS A 16 13.88 -28.03 -7.84
N ASP A 17 14.91 -27.93 -8.70
CA ASP A 17 16.28 -28.28 -8.34
C ASP A 17 16.89 -27.31 -7.32
N LEU A 18 16.33 -26.10 -7.21
CA LEU A 18 16.77 -25.08 -6.23
C LEU A 18 16.08 -25.24 -4.86
N LEU A 19 15.00 -26.00 -4.76
CA LEU A 19 14.18 -26.07 -3.55
C LEU A 19 15.00 -26.43 -2.29
N PRO A 20 15.90 -27.42 -2.29
CA PRO A 20 16.72 -27.73 -1.11
C PRO A 20 17.62 -26.56 -0.69
N THR A 21 18.22 -25.87 -1.68
CA THR A 21 19.10 -24.72 -1.43
C THR A 21 18.31 -23.52 -0.93
N LEU A 22 17.12 -23.27 -1.48
CA LEU A 22 16.24 -22.20 -1.02
C LEU A 22 15.86 -22.40 0.46
N ILE A 23 15.47 -23.60 0.85
CA ILE A 23 15.14 -23.92 2.24
C ILE A 23 16.35 -23.76 3.16
N ALA A 24 17.53 -24.22 2.74
CA ALA A 24 18.78 -24.13 3.51
C ALA A 24 19.20 -22.66 3.78
N GLU A 25 18.92 -21.77 2.84
CA GLU A 25 19.22 -20.31 2.95
C GLU A 25 18.07 -19.50 3.60
N GLY A 26 17.04 -20.18 4.13
CA GLY A 26 15.93 -19.54 4.84
C GLY A 26 14.80 -19.01 3.95
N TRP A 27 14.80 -19.33 2.65
CA TRP A 27 13.69 -19.05 1.73
C TRP A 27 12.69 -20.21 1.79
N ASP A 28 12.19 -20.52 2.99
CA ASP A 28 11.48 -21.73 3.37
C ASP A 28 9.95 -21.64 3.24
N ASN A 29 9.44 -20.47 2.83
CA ASN A 29 8.01 -20.25 2.62
C ASN A 29 7.76 -19.31 1.44
N VAL A 30 6.58 -19.44 0.82
CA VAL A 30 6.22 -18.67 -0.38
C VAL A 30 6.26 -17.15 -0.17
N PRO A 31 5.77 -16.59 0.94
CA PRO A 31 5.88 -15.16 1.20
C PRO A 31 7.33 -14.65 1.24
N THR A 32 8.22 -15.38 1.91
CA THR A 32 9.64 -15.03 1.99
C THR A 32 10.32 -15.13 0.62
N LEU A 33 10.07 -16.25 -0.10
CA LEU A 33 10.61 -16.45 -1.44
C LEU A 33 10.23 -15.33 -2.42
N LYS A 34 9.02 -14.83 -2.34
CA LYS A 34 8.54 -13.69 -3.15
C LYS A 34 9.18 -12.34 -2.80
N MET A 35 9.85 -12.23 -1.66
CA MET A 35 10.59 -11.03 -1.26
C MET A 35 12.03 -11.02 -1.79
N MET A 36 12.47 -12.13 -2.42
CA MET A 36 13.80 -12.26 -2.98
C MET A 36 14.05 -11.17 -4.04
N ASN A 37 15.11 -10.41 -3.87
CA ASN A 37 15.52 -9.37 -4.81
C ASN A 37 16.60 -9.89 -5.77
N SER A 38 16.98 -9.08 -6.77
CA SER A 38 17.97 -9.48 -7.77
C SER A 38 19.33 -9.87 -7.16
N LYS A 39 19.75 -9.22 -6.08
CA LYS A 39 21.03 -9.55 -5.40
C LYS A 39 20.95 -10.90 -4.71
N ASP A 40 19.81 -11.21 -4.09
CA ASP A 40 19.56 -12.51 -3.46
C ASP A 40 19.57 -13.62 -4.52
N MET A 41 18.91 -13.40 -5.66
CA MET A 41 18.92 -14.34 -6.79
C MET A 41 20.32 -14.54 -7.37
N ASP A 42 21.12 -13.46 -7.44
CA ASP A 42 22.52 -13.54 -7.92
C ASP A 42 23.40 -14.29 -6.92
N SER A 43 23.24 -14.08 -5.62
CA SER A 43 23.96 -14.79 -4.57
C SER A 43 23.66 -16.30 -4.59
N MET A 44 22.42 -16.66 -4.92
CA MET A 44 21.97 -18.04 -5.12
C MET A 44 22.39 -18.63 -6.47
N LYS A 45 23.12 -17.86 -7.30
CA LYS A 45 23.55 -18.25 -8.66
C LYS A 45 22.38 -18.72 -9.55
N MET A 46 21.21 -18.11 -9.39
CA MET A 46 20.05 -18.44 -10.21
C MET A 46 20.29 -18.05 -11.67
N SER A 47 20.02 -19.00 -12.57
CA SER A 47 20.00 -18.72 -14.01
C SER A 47 18.87 -17.74 -14.35
N GLN A 48 18.98 -17.02 -15.48
CA GLN A 48 17.91 -16.12 -15.93
C GLN A 48 16.56 -16.83 -16.03
N ARG A 49 16.56 -18.07 -16.52
CA ARG A 49 15.35 -18.88 -16.63
C ARG A 49 14.70 -19.18 -15.27
N GLN A 50 15.48 -19.38 -14.22
CA GLN A 50 14.96 -19.57 -12.86
C GLN A 50 14.40 -18.26 -12.28
N LYS A 51 15.05 -17.12 -12.57
CA LYS A 51 14.54 -15.80 -12.19
C LYS A 51 13.19 -15.50 -12.85
N ASP A 52 13.09 -15.74 -14.17
CA ASP A 52 11.85 -15.55 -14.92
C ASP A 52 10.73 -16.46 -14.43
N ALA A 53 11.05 -17.72 -14.08
CA ALA A 53 10.10 -18.65 -13.52
C ALA A 53 9.61 -18.22 -12.13
N LEU A 54 10.49 -17.72 -11.27
CA LEU A 54 10.12 -17.18 -9.96
C LEU A 54 9.20 -15.98 -10.09
N GLU A 55 9.51 -15.07 -11.01
CA GLU A 55 8.67 -13.91 -11.31
C GLU A 55 7.28 -14.33 -11.82
N LEU A 56 7.23 -15.24 -12.78
CA LEU A 56 5.98 -15.77 -13.33
C LEU A 56 5.13 -16.46 -12.26
N ARG A 57 5.73 -17.35 -11.44
CA ARG A 57 5.00 -18.06 -10.38
C ARG A 57 4.52 -17.10 -9.29
N SER A 58 5.32 -16.12 -8.93
CA SER A 58 4.92 -15.08 -8.00
C SER A 58 3.72 -14.28 -8.52
N TYR A 59 3.74 -13.93 -9.80
CA TYR A 59 2.65 -13.25 -10.48
C TYR A 59 1.35 -14.07 -10.50
N LEU A 60 1.45 -15.36 -10.81
CA LEU A 60 0.31 -16.28 -10.86
C LEU A 60 -0.26 -16.56 -9.47
N HIS A 61 0.61 -16.71 -8.48
CA HIS A 61 0.21 -16.92 -7.10
C HIS A 61 -0.64 -15.75 -6.59
N ASP A 62 -0.23 -14.51 -6.85
CA ASP A 62 -0.96 -13.30 -6.43
C ASP A 62 -2.34 -13.18 -7.08
N ARG A 63 -2.56 -13.89 -8.18
CA ARG A 63 -3.80 -13.89 -8.94
C ARG A 63 -4.61 -15.17 -8.81
N PHE A 64 -4.18 -16.10 -7.95
CA PHE A 64 -4.81 -17.43 -7.82
C PHE A 64 -4.93 -18.16 -9.17
N LEU A 65 -3.84 -18.13 -9.94
CA LEU A 65 -3.74 -18.72 -11.27
C LEU A 65 -2.65 -19.78 -11.39
N MET A 66 -2.18 -20.33 -10.25
CA MET A 66 -1.09 -21.31 -10.19
C MET A 66 -1.35 -22.56 -11.04
N GLN A 67 -2.62 -22.91 -11.28
CA GLN A 67 -2.99 -24.02 -12.16
C GLN A 67 -2.51 -23.88 -13.62
N TYR A 68 -2.04 -22.70 -14.01
CA TYR A 68 -1.46 -22.44 -15.33
C TYR A 68 0.07 -22.36 -15.28
N GLY A 69 0.68 -22.45 -14.10
CA GLY A 69 2.11 -22.20 -13.88
C GLY A 69 3.00 -23.05 -14.77
N GLU A 70 2.80 -24.36 -14.75
CA GLU A 70 3.63 -25.29 -15.53
C GLU A 70 3.53 -25.07 -17.04
N ARG A 71 2.32 -24.83 -17.54
CA ARG A 71 2.10 -24.59 -18.99
C ARG A 71 2.73 -23.29 -19.45
N LEU A 72 2.60 -22.22 -18.65
CA LEU A 72 3.17 -20.93 -18.98
C LEU A 72 4.71 -20.97 -18.86
N GLU A 73 5.25 -21.61 -17.84
CA GLU A 73 6.70 -21.80 -17.67
C GLU A 73 7.31 -22.66 -18.80
N ALA A 74 6.60 -23.70 -19.23
CA ALA A 74 7.02 -24.57 -20.34
C ALA A 74 7.10 -23.83 -21.67
N SER A 75 6.33 -22.74 -21.86
CA SER A 75 6.37 -21.93 -23.08
C SER A 75 7.67 -21.14 -23.24
N ARG A 76 8.42 -20.95 -22.17
CA ARG A 76 9.67 -20.15 -22.12
C ARG A 76 9.47 -18.67 -22.55
N VAL A 77 8.25 -18.20 -22.55
CA VAL A 77 7.92 -16.80 -22.86
C VAL A 77 8.00 -16.00 -21.56
N ALA A 78 8.67 -14.87 -21.58
CA ALA A 78 8.82 -13.99 -20.43
C ALA A 78 7.46 -13.37 -20.02
N LEU A 79 7.28 -13.11 -18.72
CA LEU A 79 6.02 -12.57 -18.20
C LEU A 79 5.55 -11.29 -18.92
N PRO A 80 6.39 -10.30 -19.28
CA PRO A 80 5.96 -9.12 -20.04
C PRO A 80 5.36 -9.47 -21.41
N GLU A 81 5.89 -10.45 -22.10
CA GLU A 81 5.40 -10.91 -23.41
C GLU A 81 4.07 -11.67 -23.26
N LEU A 82 3.96 -12.51 -22.22
CA LEU A 82 2.71 -13.21 -21.90
C LEU A 82 1.58 -12.20 -21.58
N LEU A 83 1.87 -11.12 -20.88
CA LEU A 83 0.90 -10.06 -20.56
C LEU A 83 0.47 -9.25 -21.79
N ASN A 84 1.28 -9.22 -22.84
CA ASN A 84 0.96 -8.59 -24.12
C ASN A 84 0.32 -9.55 -25.13
N SER A 85 0.21 -10.84 -24.77
CA SER A 85 -0.43 -11.85 -25.63
C SER A 85 -1.92 -11.58 -25.77
N SER A 86 -2.47 -11.94 -26.95
CA SER A 86 -3.90 -11.79 -27.19
C SER A 86 -4.73 -12.76 -26.33
N THR A 87 -5.97 -12.41 -26.08
CA THR A 87 -6.91 -13.27 -25.33
C THR A 87 -7.13 -14.61 -26.02
N THR A 88 -7.05 -14.64 -27.35
CA THR A 88 -7.15 -15.87 -28.15
C THR A 88 -5.96 -16.80 -27.90
N VAL A 89 -4.74 -16.26 -27.89
CA VAL A 89 -3.51 -17.03 -27.61
C VAL A 89 -3.57 -17.60 -26.18
N LEU A 90 -3.91 -16.79 -25.20
CA LEU A 90 -4.01 -17.24 -23.79
C LEU A 90 -5.07 -18.34 -23.62
N SER A 91 -6.18 -18.28 -24.38
CA SER A 91 -7.20 -19.32 -24.34
C SER A 91 -6.81 -20.57 -25.09
N SER A 92 -6.32 -20.45 -26.33
CA SER A 92 -6.06 -21.61 -27.20
C SER A 92 -4.79 -22.37 -26.82
N GLN A 93 -3.69 -21.66 -26.53
CA GLN A 93 -2.41 -22.31 -26.22
C GLN A 93 -2.29 -22.75 -24.76
N PHE A 94 -2.77 -21.92 -23.83
CA PHE A 94 -2.63 -22.18 -22.39
C PHE A 94 -3.90 -22.71 -21.74
N GLY A 95 -5.02 -22.79 -22.47
CA GLY A 95 -6.29 -23.27 -21.97
C GLY A 95 -6.90 -22.38 -20.88
N MET A 96 -6.54 -21.09 -20.87
CA MET A 96 -7.03 -20.16 -19.85
C MET A 96 -8.51 -19.83 -20.06
N LYS A 97 -9.30 -19.94 -19.00
CA LYS A 97 -10.73 -19.56 -19.02
C LYS A 97 -10.86 -18.03 -19.11
N ARG A 98 -11.92 -17.54 -19.77
CA ARG A 98 -12.15 -16.09 -20.00
C ARG A 98 -12.01 -15.22 -18.74
N GLY A 99 -12.59 -15.65 -17.61
CA GLY A 99 -12.46 -14.94 -16.34
C GLY A 99 -11.04 -14.97 -15.76
N HIS A 100 -10.29 -16.05 -16.02
CA HIS A 100 -8.89 -16.16 -15.62
C HIS A 100 -7.97 -15.31 -16.50
N ILE A 101 -8.27 -15.19 -17.80
CA ILE A 101 -7.57 -14.29 -18.71
C ILE A 101 -7.76 -12.84 -18.26
N ALA A 102 -8.99 -12.43 -17.91
CA ALA A 102 -9.25 -11.09 -17.38
C ALA A 102 -8.41 -10.80 -16.12
N ARG A 103 -8.32 -11.78 -15.20
CA ARG A 103 -7.50 -11.68 -13.99
C ARG A 103 -6.00 -11.71 -14.28
N PHE A 104 -5.57 -12.49 -15.29
CA PHE A 104 -4.18 -12.56 -15.72
C PHE A 104 -3.72 -11.24 -16.35
N ILE A 105 -4.53 -10.63 -17.23
CA ILE A 105 -4.21 -9.37 -17.91
C ILE A 105 -4.46 -8.15 -17.02
N ASP A 106 -5.21 -8.30 -15.93
CA ASP A 106 -5.53 -7.20 -15.02
C ASP A 106 -4.27 -6.63 -14.39
N ARG A 107 -3.81 -5.52 -14.97
CA ARG A 107 -2.62 -4.79 -14.53
C ARG A 107 -2.83 -4.02 -13.23
N THR A 108 -4.08 -3.89 -12.76
CA THR A 108 -4.38 -3.17 -11.51
C THR A 108 -3.94 -3.96 -10.27
N LEU A 109 -3.79 -5.29 -10.41
CA LEU A 109 -3.28 -6.17 -9.36
C LEU A 109 -1.75 -6.31 -9.38
N ALA A 110 -1.06 -5.77 -10.39
CA ALA A 110 0.39 -5.82 -10.52
C ALA A 110 1.03 -4.71 -9.70
N CYS A 111 1.17 -4.92 -8.40
CA CYS A 111 2.02 -4.10 -7.55
C CYS A 111 3.48 -4.53 -7.71
N GLY A 112 4.32 -3.70 -8.31
CA GLY A 112 5.76 -3.77 -8.13
C GLY A 112 6.67 -3.86 -9.34
N ILE A 113 6.18 -3.87 -10.58
CA ILE A 113 7.06 -3.84 -11.76
C ILE A 113 6.79 -2.57 -12.56
N ALA A 114 7.81 -1.71 -12.65
CA ALA A 114 7.78 -0.55 -13.53
C ALA A 114 7.67 -1.01 -14.99
N MET A 115 6.52 -0.80 -15.60
CA MET A 115 6.30 -1.07 -17.03
C MET A 115 6.78 0.11 -17.87
N PRO A 116 7.45 -0.14 -19.01
CA PRO A 116 7.74 0.92 -19.98
C PRO A 116 6.44 1.47 -20.59
N PRO A 117 6.41 2.73 -21.07
CA PRO A 117 5.21 3.35 -21.57
C PRO A 117 4.71 2.61 -22.82
N SER A 118 3.51 2.05 -22.74
CA SER A 118 2.82 1.41 -23.84
C SER A 118 2.43 2.46 -24.89
N SER A 119 2.85 2.25 -26.11
CA SER A 119 2.43 3.00 -27.30
C SER A 119 0.91 3.01 -27.44
N ALA A 120 0.37 4.18 -27.72
CA ALA A 120 -1.03 4.47 -27.85
C ALA A 120 -1.74 3.57 -28.88
N LEU A 121 -2.85 2.96 -28.47
CA LEU A 121 -3.83 2.37 -29.38
C LEU A 121 -4.58 3.49 -30.13
N PRO A 122 -4.88 3.33 -31.43
CA PRO A 122 -5.51 4.37 -32.22
C PRO A 122 -6.98 4.55 -31.82
N LEU A 123 -7.34 5.77 -31.43
CA LEU A 123 -8.73 6.17 -31.23
C LEU A 123 -9.47 6.15 -32.59
N ARG A 124 -10.58 5.42 -32.63
CA ARG A 124 -11.54 5.38 -33.72
C ARG A 124 -12.09 6.80 -33.96
N LYS A 125 -11.75 7.38 -35.07
CA LYS A 125 -12.24 8.70 -35.55
C LYS A 125 -13.77 8.67 -35.66
N ARG A 126 -14.42 9.58 -34.96
CA ARG A 126 -15.79 10.01 -35.27
C ARG A 126 -15.68 11.35 -36.00
N THR A 127 -16.04 11.33 -37.27
CA THR A 127 -16.07 12.49 -38.16
C THR A 127 -17.16 13.46 -37.73
N THR A 128 -16.80 14.72 -37.53
CA THR A 128 -17.65 15.86 -37.87
C THR A 128 -16.75 16.99 -38.37
N SER A 129 -17.17 17.55 -39.47
CA SER A 129 -16.55 18.51 -40.34
C SER A 129 -16.48 19.94 -39.76
N SER A 130 -15.47 20.65 -40.11
CA SER A 130 -15.39 21.90 -40.86
C SER A 130 -14.67 23.08 -40.20
N LEU A 131 -13.75 23.61 -40.97
CA LEU A 131 -13.21 25.00 -41.15
C LEU A 131 -12.47 25.63 -39.95
N SER A 132 -11.32 26.22 -40.06
CA SER A 132 -10.59 26.89 -41.14
C SER A 132 -9.20 27.35 -40.64
N LYS A 133 -8.20 27.22 -41.50
CA LYS A 133 -7.07 28.10 -41.88
C LYS A 133 -6.24 28.92 -40.87
N TYR A 134 -4.96 28.85 -41.17
CA TYR A 134 -3.74 29.67 -40.92
C TYR A 134 -2.83 29.04 -39.87
N GLY A 135 -1.52 28.88 -40.06
CA GLY A 135 -0.56 29.19 -41.11
C GLY A 135 0.81 28.68 -40.59
N ASP A 136 1.68 28.44 -41.51
CA ASP A 136 3.05 27.93 -41.42
C ASP A 136 3.96 28.58 -40.38
N ALA A 137 4.85 27.76 -39.81
CA ALA A 137 6.30 27.97 -39.95
C ALA A 137 7.07 26.81 -39.30
N SER A 138 7.92 26.22 -40.13
CA SER A 138 9.00 25.27 -39.87
C SER A 138 10.04 25.82 -38.92
N GLU A 139 10.65 24.96 -38.09
CA GLU A 139 12.10 24.74 -38.17
C GLU A 139 12.56 23.63 -37.22
N ALA A 140 13.45 22.83 -37.74
CA ALA A 140 14.16 21.74 -37.12
C ALA A 140 15.19 22.23 -36.11
N MET A 141 15.45 21.41 -35.05
CA MET A 141 16.82 21.12 -34.61
C MET A 141 16.83 20.00 -33.52
N SER A 142 17.34 18.88 -33.90
CA SER A 142 18.53 18.15 -33.42
C SER A 142 18.70 17.94 -31.90
N SER A 143 18.61 16.65 -31.58
CA SER A 143 19.45 15.88 -30.63
C SER A 143 20.06 16.60 -29.43
N ASN A 144 19.67 16.10 -28.22
CA ASN A 144 20.66 15.68 -27.22
C ASN A 144 19.93 15.03 -26.01
N PHE A 145 20.02 13.72 -25.94
CA PHE A 145 19.73 12.98 -24.71
C PHE A 145 20.99 12.91 -23.86
N PRO A 146 20.94 13.29 -22.58
CA PRO A 146 21.94 12.80 -21.63
C PRO A 146 21.42 11.59 -20.86
N ARG A 147 22.20 10.53 -20.94
CA ARG A 147 22.20 9.37 -20.02
C ARG A 147 22.19 9.85 -18.58
N ARG A 148 21.17 9.47 -17.82
CA ARG A 148 21.28 9.33 -16.37
C ARG A 148 20.26 8.33 -15.82
N MET A 149 20.61 7.08 -15.91
CA MET A 149 19.96 5.98 -15.20
C MET A 149 21.03 5.34 -14.32
N GLN A 150 21.34 5.97 -13.20
CA GLN A 150 22.11 5.38 -12.11
C GLN A 150 21.90 6.26 -10.87
N SER A 151 20.74 6.13 -10.18
CA SER A 151 20.59 6.68 -8.82
C SER A 151 19.32 6.23 -8.09
N PHE A 152 18.73 5.06 -8.40
CA PHE A 152 17.56 4.57 -7.65
C PHE A 152 17.92 3.69 -6.43
N VAL A 153 19.19 3.28 -6.26
CA VAL A 153 19.61 2.43 -5.14
C VAL A 153 20.12 3.25 -3.93
N SER A 154 20.48 4.53 -4.14
CA SER A 154 21.01 5.38 -3.06
C SER A 154 19.93 6.10 -2.23
N MET A 155 18.68 6.16 -2.69
CA MET A 155 17.62 6.90 -1.98
C MET A 155 17.06 6.20 -0.72
N ASN A 156 17.33 4.90 -0.53
CA ASN A 156 16.81 4.18 0.64
C ASN A 156 17.71 4.27 1.90
N GLN A 157 18.96 4.76 1.76
CA GLN A 157 19.84 4.97 2.92
C GLN A 157 19.76 6.38 3.50
N ASP A 158 19.39 7.38 2.69
CA ASP A 158 19.29 8.78 3.15
C ASP A 158 17.94 9.08 3.87
N LEU A 159 16.95 8.20 3.77
CA LEU A 159 15.66 8.38 4.46
C LEU A 159 15.72 8.15 5.98
N LYS A 160 16.72 7.40 6.48
CA LYS A 160 16.88 7.18 7.94
C LYS A 160 17.27 8.44 8.73
N SER A 161 17.82 9.45 8.08
CA SER A 161 18.27 10.70 8.74
C SER A 161 17.22 11.82 8.74
N GLN A 162 16.05 11.62 8.14
CA GLN A 162 15.04 12.67 7.97
C GLN A 162 13.84 12.59 8.94
N TYR A 163 13.84 11.64 9.88
CA TYR A 163 12.75 11.52 10.85
C TYR A 163 13.29 11.77 12.26
N THR A 164 12.70 12.73 12.96
CA THR A 164 13.00 12.95 14.38
C THR A 164 12.26 11.89 15.20
N VAL A 165 12.99 10.96 15.78
CA VAL A 165 12.47 9.90 16.64
C VAL A 165 12.78 10.23 18.08
N SER A 166 11.77 10.54 18.88
CA SER A 166 11.91 10.71 20.33
C SER A 166 11.49 9.42 21.03
N ALA A 167 12.45 8.58 21.38
CA ALA A 167 12.16 7.33 22.12
C ALA A 167 12.64 7.45 23.57
N SER A 168 11.77 7.16 24.54
CA SER A 168 12.18 6.93 25.92
C SER A 168 11.34 5.81 26.54
N PHE A 169 11.98 4.80 27.07
CA PHE A 169 11.38 3.64 27.72
C PHE A 169 11.32 3.85 29.24
N GLY A 170 10.17 3.61 29.86
CA GLY A 170 9.97 3.73 31.30
C GLY A 170 9.46 2.41 31.93
N VAL A 171 9.85 2.19 33.18
CA VAL A 171 9.80 0.93 33.94
C VAL A 171 8.56 0.81 34.80
N LYS A 172 7.96 -0.41 34.80
CA LYS A 172 7.05 -1.07 35.77
C LYS A 172 5.67 -0.49 36.11
N GLY A 173 4.63 -1.29 35.79
CA GLY A 173 3.30 -1.28 36.39
C GLY A 173 2.23 -0.61 35.52
N GLU A 174 1.51 -1.27 34.73
CA GLU A 174 0.59 -0.96 33.66
C GLU A 174 1.30 -0.72 32.32
N ARG A 175 0.97 -1.56 31.35
CA ARG A 175 1.57 -1.59 30.00
C ARG A 175 1.22 -0.32 29.24
N THR A 176 1.94 0.76 29.45
CA THR A 176 1.81 1.97 28.63
C THR A 176 3.02 2.11 27.75
N PHE A 177 2.85 2.02 26.45
CA PHE A 177 3.89 2.35 25.50
C PHE A 177 4.23 3.84 25.61
N LYS A 178 5.51 4.16 25.69
CA LYS A 178 5.95 5.51 25.38
C LYS A 178 6.02 5.61 23.86
N GLY A 179 4.95 6.15 23.27
CA GLY A 179 4.75 6.11 21.83
C GLY A 179 5.72 7.00 21.06
N ILE A 180 5.96 6.63 19.82
CA ILE A 180 6.81 7.35 18.86
C ILE A 180 5.91 8.21 17.97
N VAL A 181 6.22 9.51 17.85
CA VAL A 181 5.61 10.39 16.85
C VAL A 181 6.52 10.50 15.65
N ALA A 182 5.99 10.28 14.47
CA ALA A 182 6.70 10.45 13.20
C ALA A 182 5.91 11.37 12.26
N PHE A 183 6.64 12.14 11.48
CA PHE A 183 6.09 13.00 10.44
C PHE A 183 7.15 13.29 9.39
N ALA A 184 6.71 13.56 8.17
CA ALA A 184 7.59 14.00 7.13
C ALA A 184 8.07 15.45 7.39
N PRO A 185 9.29 15.84 6.95
CA PRO A 185 9.78 17.21 7.05
C PRO A 185 8.78 18.21 6.47
N ALA A 186 8.68 19.39 7.08
CA ALA A 186 7.91 20.46 6.50
C ALA A 186 8.64 21.04 5.29
N GLU A 187 7.98 21.00 4.13
CA GLU A 187 8.50 21.69 2.95
C GLU A 187 8.17 23.17 2.99
N PRO A 188 9.09 24.05 2.61
CA PRO A 188 8.80 25.47 2.43
C PRO A 188 7.75 25.62 1.33
N ARG A 189 6.66 26.31 1.63
CA ARG A 189 5.60 26.59 0.66
C ARG A 189 5.92 27.86 -0.11
N CYS A 190 5.59 27.89 -1.40
CA CYS A 190 5.97 28.96 -2.34
C CYS A 190 5.67 30.39 -1.87
N CYS A 191 4.73 30.56 -0.94
CA CYS A 191 4.26 31.89 -0.56
C CYS A 191 4.77 32.38 0.81
N GLY A 192 5.50 31.58 1.58
CA GLY A 192 5.93 31.93 2.95
C GLY A 192 4.79 32.22 3.95
N LEU A 193 3.56 32.34 3.48
CA LEU A 193 2.38 32.76 4.24
C LEU A 193 1.70 31.61 4.99
N VAL A 194 1.94 30.38 4.61
CA VAL A 194 1.29 29.20 5.22
C VAL A 194 2.28 28.51 6.15
N ARG A 195 2.02 28.58 7.44
CA ARG A 195 2.82 27.85 8.42
C ARG A 195 2.60 26.35 8.27
N PRO A 196 3.66 25.53 8.32
CA PRO A 196 3.50 24.08 8.36
C PRO A 196 2.75 23.67 9.65
N PRO A 197 2.06 22.52 9.65
CA PRO A 197 1.47 21.98 10.87
C PRO A 197 2.53 21.90 12.00
N PRO A 198 2.14 22.13 13.25
CA PRO A 198 3.05 22.03 14.37
C PRO A 198 3.66 20.64 14.49
N GLU A 199 4.87 20.57 14.95
CA GLU A 199 5.49 19.32 15.38
C GLU A 199 4.88 18.90 16.73
N LEU A 200 4.63 17.62 16.88
CA LEU A 200 4.12 17.05 18.12
C LEU A 200 5.24 16.26 18.78
N ASP A 201 5.50 16.54 20.04
CA ASP A 201 6.56 15.86 20.79
C ASP A 201 6.13 14.50 21.34
N ASN A 202 4.83 14.29 21.49
CA ASN A 202 4.25 13.08 22.07
C ASN A 202 3.07 12.58 21.23
N VAL A 203 2.83 11.26 21.29
CA VAL A 203 1.61 10.65 20.76
C VAL A 203 0.38 11.19 21.48
N ALA A 204 -0.76 11.13 20.82
CA ALA A 204 -2.02 11.50 21.45
C ALA A 204 -2.26 10.66 22.72
N PRO A 205 -2.80 11.26 23.79
CA PRO A 205 -3.24 10.50 24.96
C PRO A 205 -4.23 9.40 24.57
N TYR A 206 -4.07 8.20 25.12
CA TYR A 206 -4.96 7.06 24.85
C TYR A 206 -6.43 7.40 25.13
N SER A 207 -6.70 8.15 26.21
CA SER A 207 -8.05 8.65 26.56
C SER A 207 -8.73 9.48 25.47
N MET A 208 -7.94 10.07 24.56
CA MET A 208 -8.49 10.86 23.45
C MET A 208 -9.09 9.98 22.35
N ILE A 209 -8.64 8.72 22.21
CA ILE A 209 -9.08 7.82 21.14
C ILE A 209 -10.01 6.69 21.65
N GLU A 210 -9.90 6.25 22.89
CA GLU A 210 -10.60 5.06 23.39
C GLU A 210 -12.13 5.19 23.37
N SER A 211 -12.65 6.40 23.64
CA SER A 211 -14.08 6.68 23.75
C SER A 211 -14.73 7.18 22.45
N ILE A 212 -13.98 7.29 21.34
CA ILE A 212 -14.53 7.74 20.05
C ILE A 212 -15.65 6.79 19.63
N SER A 213 -16.82 7.37 19.30
CA SER A 213 -17.93 6.60 18.75
C SER A 213 -17.72 6.37 17.26
N ILE A 214 -17.65 5.12 16.87
CA ILE A 214 -17.41 4.69 15.48
C ILE A 214 -18.53 3.77 14.98
N GLN A 215 -18.65 3.68 13.66
CA GLN A 215 -19.59 2.77 13.01
C GLN A 215 -18.84 1.90 12.00
N LYS A 216 -18.98 0.58 12.11
CA LYS A 216 -18.37 -0.35 11.15
C LYS A 216 -19.09 -0.29 9.81
N LEU A 217 -18.37 -0.02 8.72
CA LEU A 217 -18.92 0.08 7.36
C LEU A 217 -18.74 -1.21 6.57
N THR A 218 -17.59 -1.91 6.77
CA THR A 218 -17.30 -3.15 6.05
C THR A 218 -16.79 -4.22 7.00
N PRO A 219 -17.04 -5.50 6.71
CA PRO A 219 -16.33 -6.61 7.35
C PRO A 219 -14.89 -6.69 6.80
N GLU A 220 -14.10 -7.58 7.35
CA GLU A 220 -12.90 -8.05 6.69
C GLU A 220 -13.27 -8.87 5.44
N TYR A 221 -12.61 -8.59 4.31
CA TYR A 221 -12.87 -9.29 3.07
C TYR A 221 -12.46 -10.76 3.16
N LYS A 222 -13.36 -11.64 2.75
CA LYS A 222 -13.11 -13.07 2.56
C LYS A 222 -13.36 -13.42 1.11
N THR A 223 -12.57 -14.34 0.57
CA THR A 223 -12.74 -14.82 -0.81
C THR A 223 -14.18 -15.29 -1.04
N GLY A 224 -14.80 -14.83 -2.14
CA GLY A 224 -16.20 -15.10 -2.45
C GLY A 224 -17.19 -14.03 -1.99
N MET A 225 -16.76 -13.01 -1.28
CA MET A 225 -17.60 -11.83 -1.00
C MET A 225 -17.56 -10.88 -2.19
N GLU A 226 -18.58 -10.92 -3.04
CA GLU A 226 -18.64 -10.10 -4.28
C GLU A 226 -19.28 -8.73 -4.08
N SER A 227 -20.00 -8.53 -3.00
CA SER A 227 -20.69 -7.27 -2.72
C SER A 227 -20.41 -6.76 -1.32
N LEU A 228 -20.37 -5.43 -1.22
CA LEU A 228 -20.32 -4.76 0.07
C LEU A 228 -21.59 -5.10 0.86
N VAL A 229 -21.42 -5.83 1.93
CA VAL A 229 -22.55 -6.07 2.86
C VAL A 229 -22.80 -4.73 3.56
N LYS A 230 -23.98 -4.15 3.35
CA LYS A 230 -24.44 -2.97 4.11
C LYS A 230 -24.66 -3.40 5.56
N LEU A 231 -23.61 -3.31 6.35
CA LEU A 231 -23.71 -3.52 7.79
C LEU A 231 -24.37 -2.28 8.40
N LYS A 232 -25.63 -2.37 8.74
CA LYS A 232 -26.27 -1.44 9.68
C LYS A 232 -25.75 -1.78 11.09
N THR A 233 -24.50 -1.47 11.36
CA THR A 233 -23.93 -1.70 12.69
C THR A 233 -24.32 -0.56 13.62
N ARG A 234 -24.57 -0.90 14.87
CA ARG A 234 -24.74 0.11 15.93
C ARG A 234 -23.41 0.82 16.17
N PRO A 235 -23.41 2.10 16.55
CA PRO A 235 -22.22 2.75 17.02
C PRO A 235 -21.59 1.97 18.18
N MET A 236 -20.28 1.87 18.17
CA MET A 236 -19.47 1.20 19.19
C MET A 236 -18.33 2.11 19.62
N LYS A 237 -17.68 1.81 20.75
CA LYS A 237 -16.50 2.54 21.17
C LYS A 237 -15.29 2.06 20.38
N ALA A 238 -14.40 2.99 20.05
CA ALA A 238 -13.19 2.67 19.30
C ALA A 238 -12.29 1.67 20.03
N SER A 239 -12.24 1.70 21.36
CA SER A 239 -11.47 0.75 22.17
C SER A 239 -11.87 -0.72 21.97
N GLU A 240 -13.10 -0.98 21.52
CA GLU A 240 -13.56 -2.33 21.18
C GLU A 240 -12.83 -2.92 19.96
N LEU A 241 -12.28 -2.05 19.09
CA LEU A 241 -11.55 -2.51 17.89
C LEU A 241 -10.23 -3.21 18.24
N TRP A 242 -9.52 -2.73 19.24
CA TRP A 242 -8.21 -3.27 19.63
C TRP A 242 -8.23 -3.94 21.02
N HIS A 243 -9.42 -4.32 21.48
CA HIS A 243 -9.56 -5.02 22.76
C HIS A 243 -8.70 -6.29 22.81
N ASP A 244 -8.83 -7.15 21.80
CA ASP A 244 -8.20 -8.47 21.78
C ASP A 244 -6.87 -8.49 21.00
N ARG A 245 -6.69 -7.58 20.05
CA ARG A 245 -5.53 -7.62 19.13
C ARG A 245 -4.98 -6.23 18.87
N PRO A 246 -3.65 -6.08 18.84
CA PRO A 246 -3.05 -4.81 18.45
C PRO A 246 -3.46 -4.43 17.03
N THR A 247 -3.53 -3.14 16.75
CA THR A 247 -4.16 -2.61 15.55
C THR A 247 -3.27 -1.58 14.86
N VAL A 248 -3.10 -1.74 13.54
CA VAL A 248 -2.64 -0.67 12.65
C VAL A 248 -3.88 0.03 12.09
N LEU A 249 -4.06 1.29 12.48
CA LEU A 249 -5.24 2.09 12.19
C LEU A 249 -4.88 3.22 11.22
N LEU A 250 -5.35 3.12 9.97
CA LEU A 250 -5.09 4.08 8.91
C LEU A 250 -6.22 5.09 8.78
N CYS A 251 -5.95 6.35 9.09
CA CYS A 251 -6.90 7.45 8.93
C CYS A 251 -6.86 8.00 7.50
N LEU A 252 -7.78 7.57 6.67
CA LEU A 252 -7.87 7.96 5.27
C LEU A 252 -8.56 9.32 5.14
N ARG A 253 -7.85 10.28 4.58
CA ARG A 253 -8.35 11.62 4.32
C ARG A 253 -9.63 11.60 3.47
N ARG A 254 -9.65 10.79 2.40
CA ARG A 254 -10.75 10.71 1.45
C ARG A 254 -10.70 9.39 0.68
N PRO A 255 -11.80 8.64 0.60
CA PRO A 255 -11.80 7.32 -0.05
C PRO A 255 -11.63 7.36 -1.58
N GLY A 256 -11.88 8.51 -2.22
CA GLY A 256 -11.69 8.70 -3.66
C GLY A 256 -10.31 9.22 -4.07
N CYS A 257 -9.46 9.62 -3.12
CA CYS A 257 -8.16 10.21 -3.40
C CYS A 257 -7.12 9.18 -3.84
N VAL A 258 -6.42 9.42 -4.95
CA VAL A 258 -5.37 8.53 -5.46
C VAL A 258 -4.29 8.27 -4.42
N MET A 259 -3.81 9.30 -3.70
CA MET A 259 -2.78 9.15 -2.68
C MET A 259 -3.25 8.30 -1.49
N CYS A 260 -4.51 8.48 -1.06
CA CYS A 260 -5.08 7.69 0.03
C CYS A 260 -5.30 6.23 -0.36
N ARG A 261 -5.76 5.97 -1.58
CA ARG A 261 -5.93 4.60 -2.10
C ARG A 261 -4.60 3.90 -2.27
N ALA A 262 -3.58 4.61 -2.77
CA ALA A 262 -2.24 4.06 -2.94
C ALA A 262 -1.61 3.70 -1.59
N GLU A 263 -1.75 4.55 -0.56
CA GLU A 263 -1.31 4.27 0.81
C GLU A 263 -2.03 3.04 1.39
N ALA A 264 -3.36 3.02 1.30
CA ALA A 264 -4.18 1.90 1.75
C ALA A 264 -3.75 0.59 1.08
N HIS A 265 -3.56 0.61 -0.24
CA HIS A 265 -3.12 -0.55 -0.99
C HIS A 265 -1.72 -1.02 -0.56
N GLN A 266 -0.78 -0.09 -0.38
CA GLN A 266 0.59 -0.41 0.04
C GLN A 266 0.63 -1.10 1.42
N ILE A 267 -0.17 -0.64 2.37
CA ILE A 267 -0.28 -1.25 3.70
C ILE A 267 -0.99 -2.61 3.60
N TYR A 268 -2.13 -2.66 2.91
CA TYR A 268 -2.94 -3.87 2.82
C TYR A 268 -2.25 -5.00 2.03
N ALA A 269 -1.43 -4.67 1.04
CA ALA A 269 -0.61 -5.66 0.32
C ALA A 269 0.33 -6.46 1.25
N ARG A 270 0.61 -5.94 2.45
CA ARG A 270 1.43 -6.60 3.48
C ARG A 270 0.61 -7.23 4.60
N LYS A 271 -0.70 -7.42 4.37
CA LYS A 271 -1.61 -7.97 5.38
C LYS A 271 -1.11 -9.27 5.99
N LEU A 272 -0.58 -10.19 5.20
CA LEU A 272 -0.07 -11.46 5.69
C LEU A 272 1.07 -11.28 6.71
N ILE A 273 1.93 -10.26 6.52
CA ILE A 273 3.00 -9.95 7.47
C ILE A 273 2.38 -9.41 8.77
N PHE A 274 1.42 -8.49 8.67
CA PHE A 274 0.73 -7.97 9.85
C PHE A 274 -0.04 -9.05 10.60
N ASP A 275 -0.70 -9.96 9.88
CA ASP A 275 -1.41 -11.09 10.49
C ASP A 275 -0.45 -12.03 11.22
N ALA A 276 0.72 -12.35 10.62
CA ALA A 276 1.76 -13.15 11.24
C ALA A 276 2.34 -12.50 12.50
N LEU A 277 2.37 -11.16 12.54
CA LEU A 277 2.75 -10.37 13.71
C LEU A 277 1.61 -10.21 14.74
N GLY A 278 0.43 -10.79 14.49
CA GLY A 278 -0.75 -10.69 15.35
C GLY A 278 -1.55 -9.40 15.23
N PHE A 279 -1.20 -8.50 14.30
CA PHE A 279 -1.88 -7.22 14.11
C PHE A 279 -3.08 -7.33 13.18
N GLN A 280 -4.11 -6.55 13.46
CA GLN A 280 -5.20 -6.32 12.53
C GLN A 280 -5.04 -4.97 11.82
N LEU A 281 -5.62 -4.86 10.62
CA LEU A 281 -5.59 -3.66 9.80
C LEU A 281 -6.98 -3.03 9.74
N ILE A 282 -7.10 -1.77 10.14
CA ILE A 282 -8.37 -1.02 10.16
C ILE A 282 -8.19 0.32 9.45
N ALA A 283 -9.08 0.66 8.54
CA ALA A 283 -9.14 1.98 7.93
C ALA A 283 -10.28 2.80 8.53
N VAL A 284 -10.00 4.09 8.78
CA VAL A 284 -10.97 5.05 9.32
C VAL A 284 -11.30 6.08 8.26
N LEU A 285 -12.60 6.30 8.03
CA LEU A 285 -13.14 7.39 7.23
C LEU A 285 -13.88 8.36 8.13
N HIS A 286 -13.85 9.65 7.80
CA HIS A 286 -14.62 10.67 8.52
C HIS A 286 -15.95 11.01 7.84
N GLU A 287 -16.14 10.55 6.60
CA GLU A 287 -17.39 10.69 5.84
C GLU A 287 -17.72 9.39 5.10
N GLN A 288 -18.99 9.13 4.93
CA GLN A 288 -19.47 7.96 4.20
C GLN A 288 -19.97 8.38 2.83
N ILE A 289 -19.25 7.98 1.79
CA ILE A 289 -19.66 8.09 0.39
C ILE A 289 -19.74 6.66 -0.14
N ASP A 290 -20.93 6.08 -0.18
CA ASP A 290 -21.15 4.67 -0.50
C ASP A 290 -20.46 4.24 -1.81
N SER A 291 -20.53 5.07 -2.85
CA SER A 291 -19.88 4.79 -4.13
C SER A 291 -18.35 4.68 -4.00
N GLU A 292 -17.76 5.47 -3.13
CA GLU A 292 -16.31 5.49 -2.94
C GLU A 292 -15.84 4.40 -1.96
N VAL A 293 -16.66 4.10 -0.95
CA VAL A 293 -16.40 2.95 -0.06
C VAL A 293 -16.41 1.66 -0.86
N LYS A 294 -17.36 1.49 -1.80
CA LYS A 294 -17.43 0.32 -2.71
C LYS A 294 -16.23 0.22 -3.66
N LYS A 295 -15.59 1.34 -4.00
CA LYS A 295 -14.41 1.38 -4.86
C LYS A 295 -13.12 1.11 -4.10
N ILE A 296 -13.01 1.58 -2.85
CA ILE A 296 -11.83 1.30 -2.04
C ILE A 296 -11.84 -0.12 -1.49
N TRP A 297 -13.02 -0.63 -1.11
CA TRP A 297 -13.18 -1.97 -0.56
C TRP A 297 -13.85 -2.90 -1.58
N PRO A 298 -13.30 -4.07 -1.89
CA PRO A 298 -12.06 -4.64 -1.36
C PRO A 298 -10.81 -4.31 -2.21
N CYS A 299 -10.91 -3.49 -3.26
CA CYS A 299 -9.89 -3.34 -4.30
C CYS A 299 -8.54 -2.81 -3.77
N TYR A 300 -8.58 -1.80 -2.90
CA TYR A 300 -7.38 -1.18 -2.34
C TYR A 300 -7.21 -1.50 -0.85
N TRP A 301 -8.30 -1.86 -0.19
CA TRP A 301 -8.33 -2.18 1.22
C TRP A 301 -9.35 -3.27 1.50
N GLY A 302 -8.91 -4.47 1.80
CA GLY A 302 -9.82 -5.59 2.14
C GLY A 302 -10.03 -5.76 3.64
N GLY A 303 -9.44 -4.92 4.48
CA GLY A 303 -9.64 -4.91 5.93
C GLY A 303 -10.95 -4.23 6.34
N ILE A 304 -11.17 -4.18 7.65
CA ILE A 304 -12.31 -3.48 8.25
C ILE A 304 -12.21 -1.99 7.93
N VAL A 305 -13.33 -1.37 7.53
CA VAL A 305 -13.47 0.08 7.38
C VAL A 305 -14.47 0.57 8.41
N VAL A 306 -14.11 1.61 9.16
CA VAL A 306 -14.96 2.25 10.15
C VAL A 306 -15.18 3.73 9.83
N LEU A 307 -16.31 4.27 10.27
CA LEU A 307 -16.69 5.66 10.13
C LEU A 307 -16.56 6.37 11.49
N ASP A 308 -15.74 7.40 11.52
CA ASP A 308 -15.62 8.35 12.64
C ASP A 308 -16.24 9.70 12.24
N LYS A 309 -17.54 9.85 12.46
CA LYS A 309 -18.25 11.11 12.15
C LYS A 309 -17.77 12.29 12.99
N SER A 310 -17.26 12.03 14.18
CA SER A 310 -16.76 13.05 15.12
C SER A 310 -15.41 13.63 14.70
N LYS A 311 -14.72 12.94 13.76
CA LYS A 311 -13.33 13.22 13.38
C LYS A 311 -12.37 13.15 14.57
N GLY A 312 -12.69 12.31 15.55
CA GLY A 312 -11.93 12.16 16.79
C GLY A 312 -10.51 11.68 16.55
N PHE A 313 -10.33 10.66 15.70
CA PHE A 313 -9.00 10.18 15.32
C PHE A 313 -8.19 11.24 14.57
N PHE A 314 -8.84 11.98 13.67
CA PHE A 314 -8.19 13.06 12.92
C PHE A 314 -7.78 14.24 13.81
N LYS A 315 -8.58 14.53 14.85
CA LYS A 315 -8.20 15.51 15.88
C LYS A 315 -7.05 14.99 16.73
N ALA A 316 -7.08 13.70 17.12
CA ALA A 316 -6.01 13.09 17.90
C ALA A 316 -4.68 13.13 17.15
N LEU A 317 -4.66 12.85 15.83
CA LEU A 317 -3.48 13.01 14.97
C LEU A 317 -2.88 14.40 15.04
N GLY A 318 -3.70 15.43 15.20
CA GLY A 318 -3.28 16.84 15.27
C GLY A 318 -3.12 17.38 16.70
N GLY A 319 -2.91 16.52 17.71
CA GLY A 319 -2.75 16.96 19.09
C GLY A 319 -4.00 17.63 19.66
N GLY A 320 -5.19 17.13 19.32
CA GLY A 320 -6.49 17.66 19.73
C GLY A 320 -7.11 18.66 18.73
N LYS A 321 -6.38 19.06 17.69
CA LYS A 321 -6.85 19.99 16.66
C LYS A 321 -7.06 19.28 15.33
N LEU A 322 -8.15 19.59 14.63
CA LEU A 322 -8.37 19.08 13.28
C LEU A 322 -7.47 19.85 12.30
N LEU A 323 -6.45 19.16 11.78
CA LEU A 323 -5.52 19.76 10.82
C LEU A 323 -6.13 19.75 9.43
N LYS A 324 -6.13 20.91 8.79
CA LYS A 324 -6.63 21.10 7.43
C LYS A 324 -5.61 21.86 6.59
N ASP A 325 -5.63 21.56 5.30
CA ASP A 325 -4.91 22.34 4.28
C ASP A 325 -5.88 22.67 3.14
N GLN A 326 -5.88 23.90 2.70
CA GLN A 326 -6.62 24.30 1.50
C GLN A 326 -5.98 23.67 0.26
N PHE A 327 -6.79 23.36 -0.73
CA PHE A 327 -6.31 22.73 -1.96
C PHE A 327 -5.22 23.57 -2.67
N VAL A 328 -5.41 24.87 -2.77
CA VAL A 328 -4.44 25.75 -3.46
C VAL A 328 -3.10 25.75 -2.74
N THR A 329 -3.09 26.11 -1.45
CA THR A 329 -1.84 26.26 -0.67
C THR A 329 -1.24 24.93 -0.23
N GLY A 330 -2.06 23.92 0.03
CA GLY A 330 -1.63 22.61 0.49
C GLY A 330 -1.24 21.64 -0.63
N PHE A 331 -1.74 21.88 -1.86
CA PHE A 331 -1.47 21.01 -2.99
C PHE A 331 -0.76 21.75 -4.13
N LEU A 332 -1.40 22.74 -4.77
CA LEU A 332 -0.84 23.41 -5.95
C LEU A 332 0.47 24.16 -5.64
N CYS A 333 0.55 24.79 -4.48
CA CYS A 333 1.74 25.52 -4.02
C CYS A 333 2.69 24.65 -3.17
N ASN A 334 2.56 23.32 -3.21
CA ASN A 334 3.38 22.41 -2.43
C ASN A 334 4.07 21.37 -3.33
N PRO A 335 5.37 21.55 -3.65
CA PRO A 335 6.10 20.65 -4.54
C PRO A 335 6.09 19.20 -4.06
N ARG A 336 6.16 18.96 -2.75
CA ARG A 336 6.12 17.62 -2.16
C ARG A 336 4.75 16.96 -2.38
N ALA A 337 3.65 17.68 -2.16
CA ALA A 337 2.31 17.14 -2.42
C ALA A 337 2.11 16.79 -3.91
N ILE A 338 2.67 17.61 -4.82
CA ILE A 338 2.67 17.32 -6.27
C ILE A 338 3.50 16.07 -6.57
N ALA A 339 4.68 15.93 -5.95
CA ALA A 339 5.54 14.75 -6.12
C ALA A 339 4.84 13.50 -5.61
N ASN A 340 4.21 13.55 -4.41
CA ASN A 340 3.43 12.46 -3.83
C ASN A 340 2.25 12.07 -4.73
N TYR A 341 1.56 13.04 -5.31
CA TYR A 341 0.48 12.79 -6.27
C TYR A 341 0.98 12.08 -7.54
N LYS A 342 2.10 12.56 -8.11
CA LYS A 342 2.71 11.93 -9.30
C LYS A 342 3.13 10.50 -9.01
N HIS A 343 3.72 10.26 -7.84
CA HIS A 343 4.11 8.93 -7.39
C HIS A 343 2.88 8.00 -7.24
N ALA A 344 1.84 8.43 -6.54
CA ALA A 344 0.62 7.66 -6.38
C ALA A 344 -0.10 7.39 -7.72
N LYS A 345 -0.11 8.37 -8.64
CA LYS A 345 -0.68 8.21 -9.98
C LYS A 345 0.09 7.20 -10.82
N ALA A 346 1.42 7.15 -10.68
CA ALA A 346 2.26 6.19 -11.38
C ALA A 346 1.97 4.73 -10.96
N MET A 347 1.36 4.51 -9.79
CA MET A 347 0.89 3.20 -9.34
C MET A 347 -0.40 2.72 -10.03
N GLY A 348 -0.94 3.48 -10.99
CA GLY A 348 -2.15 3.09 -11.74
C GLY A 348 -3.46 3.16 -10.95
N VAL A 349 -3.46 3.83 -9.79
CA VAL A 349 -4.63 3.94 -8.93
C VAL A 349 -5.62 4.97 -9.47
N GLU A 350 -6.91 4.64 -9.47
CA GLU A 350 -7.97 5.57 -9.87
C GLU A 350 -8.10 6.75 -8.90
N ASN A 351 -8.39 7.92 -9.46
CA ASN A 351 -8.60 9.15 -8.70
C ASN A 351 -9.97 9.76 -8.95
N ASN A 352 -10.57 10.31 -7.89
CA ASN A 352 -11.66 11.27 -8.01
C ASN A 352 -11.61 12.30 -6.88
N PHE A 353 -12.40 13.36 -7.03
CA PHE A 353 -12.42 14.49 -6.10
C PHE A 353 -13.67 14.53 -5.20
N LYS A 354 -14.42 13.42 -5.09
CA LYS A 354 -15.60 13.35 -4.22
C LYS A 354 -15.19 13.34 -2.75
N GLY A 355 -15.88 14.13 -1.94
CA GLY A 355 -15.69 14.23 -0.50
C GLY A 355 -14.72 15.31 -0.03
N GLU A 356 -14.67 15.52 1.29
CA GLU A 356 -13.83 16.52 1.93
C GLU A 356 -12.35 16.11 1.85
N GLY A 357 -11.54 16.86 1.12
CA GLY A 357 -10.14 16.56 0.88
C GLY A 357 -9.14 17.43 1.63
N GLU A 358 -9.60 18.36 2.49
CA GLU A 358 -8.72 19.28 3.21
C GLU A 358 -8.17 18.71 4.52
N ILE A 359 -8.89 17.75 5.13
CA ILE A 359 -8.49 17.12 6.38
C ILE A 359 -7.23 16.27 6.15
N LYS A 360 -6.27 16.37 7.05
CA LYS A 360 -5.06 15.55 7.03
C LYS A 360 -5.32 14.19 7.65
N GLY A 361 -4.77 13.16 7.04
CA GLY A 361 -4.79 11.80 7.53
C GLY A 361 -3.53 11.44 8.31
N GLY A 362 -3.34 10.14 8.50
CA GLY A 362 -2.19 9.58 9.19
C GLY A 362 -2.43 8.15 9.63
N LEU A 363 -1.56 7.65 10.50
CA LEU A 363 -1.60 6.27 10.94
C LEU A 363 -1.31 6.18 12.45
N PHE A 364 -2.00 5.27 13.14
CA PHE A 364 -1.68 4.86 14.49
C PHE A 364 -1.31 3.37 14.52
N ILE A 365 -0.38 3.00 15.41
CA ILE A 365 -0.21 1.64 15.88
C ILE A 365 -0.63 1.62 17.35
N ILE A 366 -1.64 0.83 17.68
CA ILE A 366 -2.28 0.78 18.98
C ILE A 366 -2.11 -0.63 19.53
N GLY A 367 -1.65 -0.73 20.77
CA GLY A 367 -1.54 -2.01 21.46
C GLY A 367 -2.91 -2.59 21.85
N SER A 368 -2.97 -3.89 22.14
CA SER A 368 -4.18 -4.54 22.61
C SER A 368 -4.64 -4.01 23.99
N GLY A 369 -5.94 -4.01 24.21
CA GLY A 369 -6.53 -3.57 25.47
C GLY A 369 -6.24 -2.09 25.77
N LYS A 370 -5.61 -1.83 26.92
CA LYS A 370 -5.23 -0.48 27.37
C LYS A 370 -3.74 -0.17 27.21
N SER A 371 -3.02 -0.92 26.38
CA SER A 371 -1.57 -0.75 26.20
C SER A 371 -1.15 0.60 25.62
N GLY A 372 -2.09 1.36 25.04
CA GLY A 372 -1.83 2.71 24.52
C GLY A 372 -1.39 2.76 23.05
N ILE A 373 -0.91 3.93 22.64
CA ILE A 373 -0.47 4.22 21.29
C ILE A 373 1.04 4.05 21.22
N ALA A 374 1.52 3.07 20.46
CA ALA A 374 2.95 2.82 20.27
C ALA A 374 3.57 3.70 19.17
N TYR A 375 2.77 4.07 18.17
CA TYR A 375 3.25 4.90 17.06
C TYR A 375 2.12 5.76 16.51
N GLN A 376 2.47 6.98 16.13
CA GLN A 376 1.58 7.94 15.50
C GLN A 376 2.30 8.63 14.36
N PHE A 377 1.82 8.46 13.14
CA PHE A 377 2.29 9.20 11.97
C PHE A 377 1.26 10.25 11.57
N MET A 378 1.70 11.50 11.44
CA MET A 378 0.86 12.62 11.03
C MET A 378 1.26 13.11 9.64
N GLN A 379 0.31 13.20 8.72
CA GLN A 379 0.53 13.82 7.42
C GLN A 379 0.76 15.32 7.56
N ARG A 380 1.93 15.82 7.18
CA ARG A 380 2.21 17.28 7.11
C ARG A 380 1.92 17.85 5.74
N ASN A 381 2.17 17.08 4.69
CA ASN A 381 1.81 17.41 3.32
C ASN A 381 0.80 16.42 2.79
N PHE A 382 0.01 16.81 1.78
CA PHE A 382 -0.90 15.87 1.15
C PHE A 382 -0.11 14.72 0.51
N GLY A 383 -0.51 13.48 0.85
CA GLY A 383 0.12 12.27 0.35
C GLY A 383 1.44 11.91 1.05
N ASP A 384 1.78 12.50 2.18
CA ASP A 384 2.79 11.92 3.05
C ASP A 384 2.26 10.58 3.58
N TRP A 385 3.07 9.54 3.50
CA TRP A 385 2.75 8.19 3.97
C TRP A 385 3.68 7.79 5.09
N ALA A 386 3.16 7.02 6.03
CA ALA A 386 3.99 6.38 7.03
C ALA A 386 4.96 5.42 6.33
N PRO A 387 6.29 5.49 6.62
CA PRO A 387 7.25 4.56 6.04
C PRO A 387 6.92 3.13 6.44
N ILE A 388 6.55 2.31 5.46
CA ILE A 388 6.03 0.96 5.72
C ILE A 388 7.03 0.08 6.48
N ASN A 389 8.33 0.24 6.22
CA ASN A 389 9.36 -0.52 6.92
C ASN A 389 9.41 -0.14 8.41
N GLU A 390 9.28 1.16 8.73
CA GLU A 390 9.20 1.65 10.10
C GLU A 390 7.97 1.10 10.82
N VAL A 391 6.80 1.13 10.16
CA VAL A 391 5.56 0.54 10.69
C VAL A 391 5.75 -0.93 11.02
N LEU A 392 6.38 -1.71 10.12
CA LEU A 392 6.65 -3.13 10.34
C LEU A 392 7.68 -3.38 11.44
N GLU A 393 8.74 -2.55 11.53
CA GLU A 393 9.74 -2.64 12.60
C GLU A 393 9.10 -2.43 13.98
N ILE A 394 8.22 -1.44 14.12
CA ILE A 394 7.50 -1.18 15.37
C ILE A 394 6.58 -2.36 15.72
N CYS A 395 5.84 -2.89 14.74
CA CYS A 395 4.98 -4.06 14.97
C CYS A 395 5.78 -5.29 15.43
N ARG A 396 6.96 -5.55 14.82
CA ARG A 396 7.86 -6.63 15.26
C ARG A 396 8.39 -6.41 16.67
N GLY A 397 8.78 -5.17 16.99
CA GLY A 397 9.24 -4.82 18.34
C GLY A 397 8.16 -5.06 19.42
N MET A 398 6.92 -4.69 19.12
CA MET A 398 5.78 -4.94 20.02
C MET A 398 5.48 -6.43 20.20
N GLN A 399 5.55 -7.22 19.11
CA GLN A 399 5.35 -8.67 19.18
C GLN A 399 6.44 -9.33 20.05
N LYS A 400 7.70 -8.98 19.82
CA LYS A 400 8.82 -9.51 20.60
C LYS A 400 8.64 -9.22 22.11
N GLN A 401 8.30 -7.99 22.47
CA GLN A 401 8.04 -7.61 23.85
C GLN A 401 6.90 -8.42 24.48
N ALA A 402 5.85 -8.74 23.73
CA ALA A 402 4.75 -9.57 24.19
C ALA A 402 5.22 -11.02 24.43
N SER A 403 5.99 -11.60 23.51
CA SER A 403 6.53 -12.96 23.64
C SER A 403 7.53 -13.11 24.78
N ASP A 404 8.41 -12.12 24.98
CA ASP A 404 9.40 -12.12 26.09
C ASP A 404 8.69 -12.09 27.45
N GLN A 405 7.56 -11.37 27.56
CA GLN A 405 6.77 -11.29 28.79
C GLN A 405 5.94 -12.56 29.08
N GLU A 406 5.47 -13.27 28.04
CA GLU A 406 4.80 -14.56 28.22
C GLU A 406 5.79 -15.66 28.66
N ALA A 407 7.06 -15.52 28.28
CA ALA A 407 8.11 -16.47 28.71
C ALA A 407 8.59 -16.24 30.17
N GLU A 408 8.38 -15.04 30.73
CA GLU A 408 8.76 -14.68 32.12
C GLU A 408 7.62 -14.86 33.11
N SER A 409 6.37 -15.08 32.65
CA SER A 409 5.17 -15.30 33.50
C SER A 409 4.90 -16.77 33.72
#